data_1bc7df149d9e1d93cb22d76410adc1cc
#
_entry.id   1bc7df149d9e1d93cb22d76410adc1cc
#
_cell.length_a   1.000
_cell.length_b   1.000
_cell.length_c   1.000
_cell.angle_alpha   90.00
_cell.angle_beta   90.00
_cell.angle_gamma   90.00
#
_symmetry.space_group_name_H-M   'P 1'
#
loop_
_entity.id
_entity.type
_entity.pdbx_description
1 polymer ?
#
loop_
_entity_poly.entity_id
_entity_poly.type
_entity_poly.pdbx_seq_one_letter_code
_entity_poly.pdbx_strand_id
1 'polypeptide(L)'
;MRTIHSGDKKINRYGVVALALFTSQAQAGIVIGGTRVIYPGNKTEVAVSIRNPQKSTVSLVQSWVENGDKTHTAPFIVTPPLFRINPGEENMLRIVRTGGSLAEDRESQLWLNVKSIPAINDSQPQNNVLQLVVKSRLKLFYRPPGLEGDPINAYRQLSFTRNGSQLSVSNPTPYFVTFFTLKIDGHEIPEAENVPPKGSATFSLPAVTASTVTWQAINDYGGISQAESRNL
;
A
#
# COMPACT_ATOMS: atom_id res chain seq x y z
N MET A 1 -4.08 44.52 -70.76
CA MET A 1 -5.28 44.05 -70.05
C MET A 1 -5.16 42.52 -69.89
N ARG A 2 -4.64 42.04 -68.78
CA ARG A 2 -4.48 40.63 -68.52
C ARG A 2 -4.83 40.39 -67.03
N THR A 3 -5.95 39.76 -66.81
CA THR A 3 -6.54 39.41 -65.55
C THR A 3 -5.75 38.24 -64.89
N ILE A 4 -5.27 38.44 -63.68
CA ILE A 4 -4.61 37.40 -62.86
C ILE A 4 -5.68 36.69 -62.06
N HIS A 5 -5.82 35.37 -62.28
CA HIS A 5 -6.72 34.50 -61.55
C HIS A 5 -6.03 34.09 -60.26
N SER A 6 -6.60 34.50 -59.14
CA SER A 6 -6.22 34.06 -57.80
C SER A 6 -6.83 32.67 -57.55
N GLY A 7 -5.99 31.66 -57.39
CA GLY A 7 -6.41 30.31 -57.06
C GLY A 7 -6.48 30.13 -55.55
N ASP A 8 -7.69 30.12 -55.01
CA ASP A 8 -7.97 29.74 -53.62
C ASP A 8 -7.62 28.27 -53.36
N LYS A 9 -6.54 28.05 -52.63
CA LYS A 9 -6.24 26.72 -52.04
C LYS A 9 -7.16 26.46 -50.87
N LYS A 10 -8.22 25.70 -51.09
CA LYS A 10 -9.05 25.12 -50.01
C LYS A 10 -8.18 24.16 -49.20
N ILE A 11 -7.80 24.59 -48.01
CA ILE A 11 -7.16 23.75 -47.01
C ILE A 11 -8.18 22.72 -46.55
N ASN A 12 -7.89 21.46 -46.86
CA ASN A 12 -8.74 20.31 -46.53
C ASN A 12 -8.73 20.08 -44.99
N ARG A 13 -9.82 20.46 -44.29
CA ARG A 13 -9.98 20.46 -42.83
C ARG A 13 -10.42 19.12 -42.27
N TYR A 14 -10.23 18.00 -42.97
CA TYR A 14 -10.68 16.66 -42.56
C TYR A 14 -9.51 15.72 -42.24
N GLY A 15 -8.54 16.15 -41.45
CA GLY A 15 -7.40 15.32 -41.08
C GLY A 15 -7.12 15.24 -39.57
N VAL A 16 -8.02 15.69 -38.71
CA VAL A 16 -7.90 15.44 -37.27
C VAL A 16 -8.73 14.20 -36.92
N VAL A 17 -8.21 13.03 -37.31
CA VAL A 17 -8.69 11.76 -36.78
C VAL A 17 -8.34 11.74 -35.28
N ALA A 18 -9.34 11.84 -34.45
CA ALA A 18 -9.26 11.67 -33.00
C ALA A 18 -8.66 10.29 -32.73
N LEU A 19 -7.39 10.27 -32.33
CA LEU A 19 -6.73 9.09 -31.76
C LEU A 19 -7.36 8.89 -30.37
N ALA A 20 -8.51 8.22 -30.33
CA ALA A 20 -9.13 7.77 -29.09
C ALA A 20 -8.17 6.76 -28.47
N LEU A 21 -7.37 7.21 -27.50
CA LEU A 21 -6.58 6.37 -26.62
C LEU A 21 -7.56 5.51 -25.83
N PHE A 22 -7.84 4.31 -26.32
CA PHE A 22 -8.42 3.24 -25.53
C PHE A 22 -7.42 2.85 -24.45
N THR A 23 -7.45 3.54 -23.32
CA THR A 23 -6.80 3.09 -22.11
C THR A 23 -7.53 1.84 -21.62
N SER A 24 -7.15 0.68 -22.15
CA SER A 24 -7.56 -0.60 -21.57
C SER A 24 -6.96 -0.65 -20.18
N GLN A 25 -7.79 -0.48 -19.16
CA GLN A 25 -7.39 -0.74 -17.79
C GLN A 25 -7.16 -2.25 -17.66
N ALA A 26 -5.91 -2.66 -17.72
CA ALA A 26 -5.50 -4.01 -17.37
C ALA A 26 -5.74 -4.18 -15.86
N GLN A 27 -6.94 -4.59 -15.47
CA GLN A 27 -7.26 -5.00 -14.11
C GLN A 27 -6.75 -6.43 -13.93
N ALA A 28 -5.49 -6.57 -13.55
CA ALA A 28 -4.92 -7.86 -13.21
C ALA A 28 -5.06 -8.09 -11.70
N GLY A 29 -5.82 -9.11 -11.30
CA GLY A 29 -5.81 -9.61 -9.94
C GLY A 29 -7.02 -9.24 -9.08
N ILE A 30 -6.94 -9.67 -7.83
CA ILE A 30 -7.95 -9.46 -6.78
C ILE A 30 -7.77 -8.06 -6.18
N VAL A 31 -8.89 -7.37 -5.93
CA VAL A 31 -8.93 -6.10 -5.19
C VAL A 31 -9.14 -6.40 -3.71
N ILE A 32 -8.29 -5.83 -2.86
CA ILE A 32 -8.36 -5.96 -1.40
C ILE A 32 -8.87 -4.62 -0.84
N GLY A 33 -9.81 -4.68 0.08
CA GLY A 33 -10.39 -3.50 0.73
C GLY A 33 -9.42 -2.87 1.73
N GLY A 34 -8.74 -1.81 1.31
CA GLY A 34 -7.78 -1.07 2.13
C GLY A 34 -6.32 -1.32 1.76
N THR A 35 -5.44 -0.47 2.27
CA THR A 35 -3.98 -0.52 2.07
C THR A 35 -3.24 -1.09 3.28
N ARG A 36 -3.93 -1.20 4.42
CA ARG A 36 -3.47 -1.72 5.70
C ARG A 36 -4.63 -2.22 6.53
N VAL A 37 -4.35 -2.98 7.56
CA VAL A 37 -5.34 -3.49 8.51
C VAL A 37 -4.96 -3.04 9.91
N ILE A 38 -5.89 -2.40 10.62
CA ILE A 38 -5.78 -2.16 12.05
C ILE A 38 -6.59 -3.23 12.78
N TYR A 39 -5.96 -3.97 13.69
CA TYR A 39 -6.61 -4.95 14.54
C TYR A 39 -6.67 -4.42 15.99
N PRO A 40 -7.81 -3.85 16.43
CA PRO A 40 -7.97 -3.42 17.81
C PRO A 40 -7.97 -4.62 18.74
N GLY A 41 -7.13 -4.59 19.78
CA GLY A 41 -6.95 -5.73 20.69
C GLY A 41 -8.18 -6.12 21.52
N ASN A 42 -9.20 -5.25 21.58
CA ASN A 42 -10.49 -5.51 22.21
C ASN A 42 -11.52 -6.14 21.25
N LYS A 43 -11.17 -6.37 19.99
CA LYS A 43 -12.02 -7.06 19.02
C LYS A 43 -11.65 -8.54 18.92
N THR A 44 -12.66 -9.38 18.72
CA THR A 44 -12.49 -10.82 18.51
C THR A 44 -12.04 -11.13 17.08
N GLU A 45 -12.44 -10.30 16.12
CA GLU A 45 -12.10 -10.43 14.70
C GLU A 45 -12.08 -9.07 14.01
N VAL A 46 -11.39 -9.02 12.86
CA VAL A 46 -11.43 -7.90 11.90
C VAL A 46 -11.66 -8.48 10.52
N ALA A 47 -12.54 -7.83 9.75
CA ALA A 47 -12.89 -8.24 8.40
C ALA A 47 -12.20 -7.37 7.34
N VAL A 48 -11.76 -8.00 6.24
CA VAL A 48 -11.16 -7.35 5.07
C VAL A 48 -11.89 -7.85 3.83
N SER A 49 -12.45 -6.94 3.02
CA SER A 49 -13.14 -7.33 1.79
C SER A 49 -12.14 -7.72 0.70
N ILE A 50 -12.53 -8.70 -0.10
CA ILE A 50 -11.80 -9.15 -1.29
C ILE A 50 -12.80 -9.27 -2.44
N ARG A 51 -12.48 -8.66 -3.57
CA ARG A 51 -13.32 -8.71 -4.76
C ARG A 51 -12.52 -9.15 -5.97
N ASN A 52 -13.12 -10.01 -6.78
CA ASN A 52 -12.61 -10.34 -8.10
C ASN A 52 -13.24 -9.41 -9.16
N PRO A 53 -12.54 -8.39 -9.64
CA PRO A 53 -13.09 -7.45 -10.63
C PRO A 53 -13.10 -8.03 -12.05
N GLN A 54 -12.53 -9.21 -12.27
CA GLN A 54 -12.45 -9.84 -13.58
C GLN A 54 -13.85 -10.19 -14.12
N LYS A 55 -14.02 -10.16 -15.43
CA LYS A 55 -15.31 -10.47 -16.08
C LYS A 55 -15.51 -11.95 -16.36
N SER A 56 -14.42 -12.71 -16.51
CA SER A 56 -14.48 -14.11 -16.96
C SER A 56 -13.52 -15.05 -16.23
N THR A 57 -12.58 -14.52 -15.45
CA THR A 57 -11.53 -15.34 -14.83
C THR A 57 -11.87 -15.64 -13.38
N VAL A 58 -12.01 -16.91 -13.07
CA VAL A 58 -12.09 -17.40 -11.69
C VAL A 58 -10.70 -17.38 -11.07
N SER A 59 -10.61 -17.09 -9.77
CA SER A 59 -9.34 -17.14 -9.03
C SER A 59 -9.46 -18.01 -7.79
N LEU A 60 -8.38 -18.69 -7.47
CA LEU A 60 -8.18 -19.31 -6.16
C LEU A 60 -7.42 -18.33 -5.30
N VAL A 61 -7.97 -18.00 -4.13
CA VAL A 61 -7.39 -17.05 -3.18
C VAL A 61 -6.89 -17.78 -1.96
N GLN A 62 -5.62 -17.59 -1.62
CA GLN A 62 -5.00 -18.07 -0.41
C GLN A 62 -4.63 -16.89 0.47
N SER A 63 -4.95 -16.94 1.77
CA SER A 63 -4.69 -15.86 2.72
C SER A 63 -4.14 -16.36 4.04
N TRP A 64 -3.16 -15.62 4.60
CA TRP A 64 -2.52 -15.93 5.89
C TRP A 64 -1.86 -14.69 6.48
N VAL A 65 -1.53 -14.76 7.77
CA VAL A 65 -0.75 -13.73 8.47
C VAL A 65 0.67 -14.23 8.72
N GLU A 66 1.66 -13.37 8.54
CA GLU A 66 3.08 -13.61 8.84
C GLU A 66 3.58 -12.61 9.87
N ASN A 67 4.54 -13.01 10.68
CA ASN A 67 5.34 -12.13 11.52
C ASN A 67 6.31 -11.27 10.67
N GLY A 68 6.88 -10.22 11.27
CA GLY A 68 7.86 -9.36 10.61
C GLY A 68 9.13 -10.09 10.14
N ASP A 69 9.51 -11.14 10.83
CA ASP A 69 10.63 -12.04 10.52
C ASP A 69 10.33 -13.07 9.42
N LYS A 70 9.13 -13.00 8.82
CA LYS A 70 8.62 -13.90 7.77
C LYS A 70 8.41 -15.35 8.24
N THR A 71 8.39 -15.64 9.53
CA THR A 71 7.99 -16.93 10.05
C THR A 71 6.48 -17.13 9.90
N HIS A 72 6.02 -18.38 9.77
CA HIS A 72 4.60 -18.67 9.58
C HIS A 72 3.80 -18.75 10.90
N THR A 73 4.44 -18.50 12.02
CA THR A 73 3.84 -18.62 13.36
C THR A 73 3.31 -17.30 13.90
N ALA A 74 2.55 -16.56 13.10
CA ALA A 74 1.84 -15.39 13.61
C ALA A 74 0.66 -15.84 14.50
N PRO A 75 0.36 -15.13 15.61
CA PRO A 75 -0.76 -15.49 16.50
C PRO A 75 -2.12 -15.07 15.92
N PHE A 76 -2.30 -15.24 14.63
CA PHE A 76 -3.51 -14.91 13.89
C PHE A 76 -3.79 -15.95 12.81
N ILE A 77 -5.06 -16.25 12.63
CA ILE A 77 -5.56 -17.03 11.51
C ILE A 77 -6.45 -16.17 10.63
N VAL A 78 -6.54 -16.53 9.34
CA VAL A 78 -7.45 -15.91 8.36
C VAL A 78 -8.46 -16.95 7.91
N THR A 79 -9.72 -16.57 7.88
CA THR A 79 -10.82 -17.46 7.46
C THR A 79 -11.66 -16.78 6.36
N PRO A 80 -11.91 -17.46 5.23
CA PRO A 80 -11.34 -18.74 4.82
C PRO A 80 -9.87 -18.62 4.41
N PRO A 81 -9.01 -19.62 4.71
CA PRO A 81 -7.59 -19.56 4.35
C PRO A 81 -7.34 -19.83 2.86
N LEU A 82 -8.26 -20.56 2.23
CA LEU A 82 -8.23 -20.89 0.81
C LEU A 82 -9.66 -20.98 0.29
N PHE A 83 -9.98 -20.29 -0.80
CA PHE A 83 -11.29 -20.33 -1.43
C PHE A 83 -11.24 -19.92 -2.90
N ARG A 84 -12.25 -20.33 -3.62
CA ARG A 84 -12.51 -19.92 -4.99
C ARG A 84 -13.36 -18.66 -5.00
N ILE A 85 -13.02 -17.68 -5.85
CA ILE A 85 -13.80 -16.47 -6.07
C ILE A 85 -14.14 -16.33 -7.56
N ASN A 86 -15.42 -16.23 -7.87
CA ASN A 86 -15.90 -16.12 -9.24
C ASN A 86 -15.75 -14.68 -9.78
N PRO A 87 -15.86 -14.49 -11.10
CA PRO A 87 -15.90 -13.16 -11.70
C PRO A 87 -16.99 -12.29 -11.07
N GLY A 88 -16.62 -11.05 -10.69
CA GLY A 88 -17.53 -10.09 -10.06
C GLY A 88 -17.88 -10.37 -8.59
N GLU A 89 -17.49 -11.52 -8.05
CA GLU A 89 -17.79 -11.92 -6.67
C GLU A 89 -16.96 -11.12 -5.65
N GLU A 90 -17.58 -10.86 -4.51
CA GLU A 90 -16.95 -10.29 -3.32
C GLU A 90 -17.05 -11.27 -2.15
N ASN A 91 -16.00 -11.34 -1.34
CA ASN A 91 -15.93 -12.16 -0.14
C ASN A 91 -15.23 -11.38 0.98
N MET A 92 -15.37 -11.87 2.23
CA MET A 92 -14.78 -11.27 3.42
C MET A 92 -13.76 -12.23 4.04
N LEU A 93 -12.52 -11.76 4.20
CA LEU A 93 -11.54 -12.42 5.04
C LEU A 93 -11.75 -11.98 6.48
N ARG A 94 -11.89 -12.93 7.40
CA ARG A 94 -11.92 -12.67 8.83
C ARG A 94 -10.57 -13.01 9.44
N ILE A 95 -9.97 -12.06 10.10
CA ILE A 95 -8.70 -12.20 10.79
C ILE A 95 -9.04 -12.36 12.27
N VAL A 96 -8.61 -13.45 12.87
CA VAL A 96 -8.90 -13.82 14.27
C VAL A 96 -7.58 -14.03 15.01
N ARG A 97 -7.43 -13.41 16.18
CA ARG A 97 -6.29 -13.67 17.06
C ARG A 97 -6.46 -15.00 17.76
N THR A 98 -5.45 -15.87 17.68
CA THR A 98 -5.48 -17.23 18.28
C THR A 98 -4.69 -17.35 19.58
N GLY A 99 -4.07 -16.29 20.04
CA GLY A 99 -3.25 -16.26 21.25
C GLY A 99 -1.91 -15.57 21.01
N GLY A 100 -0.85 -16.08 21.60
CA GLY A 100 0.51 -15.56 21.48
C GLY A 100 0.77 -14.27 22.27
N SER A 101 2.04 -14.03 22.59
CA SER A 101 2.49 -12.83 23.30
C SER A 101 2.80 -11.73 22.30
N LEU A 102 2.06 -10.64 22.36
CA LEU A 102 2.35 -9.38 21.64
C LEU A 102 2.55 -8.28 22.67
N ALA A 103 3.27 -7.22 22.32
CA ALA A 103 3.45 -6.07 23.19
C ALA A 103 2.08 -5.49 23.59
N GLU A 104 1.93 -5.12 24.87
CA GLU A 104 0.70 -4.55 25.41
C GLU A 104 0.79 -3.03 25.57
N ASP A 105 2.00 -2.47 25.50
CA ASP A 105 2.29 -1.04 25.68
C ASP A 105 2.49 -0.29 24.37
N ARG A 106 2.41 -0.97 23.23
CA ARG A 106 2.62 -0.43 21.88
C ARG A 106 2.03 -1.33 20.80
N GLU A 107 1.90 -0.81 19.60
CA GLU A 107 1.52 -1.60 18.42
C GLU A 107 2.56 -2.67 18.07
N SER A 108 2.07 -3.77 17.50
CA SER A 108 2.89 -4.80 16.85
C SER A 108 2.54 -4.88 15.38
N GLN A 109 3.55 -4.90 14.51
CA GLN A 109 3.36 -5.02 13.07
C GLN A 109 3.50 -6.47 12.61
N LEU A 110 2.50 -6.92 11.88
CA LEU A 110 2.45 -8.20 11.17
C LEU A 110 2.11 -7.93 9.69
N TRP A 111 1.95 -9.01 8.92
CA TRP A 111 1.65 -8.91 7.50
C TRP A 111 0.51 -9.82 7.11
N LEU A 112 -0.58 -9.24 6.59
CA LEU A 112 -1.60 -9.99 5.89
C LEU A 112 -1.12 -10.25 4.47
N ASN A 113 -1.07 -11.52 4.07
CA ASN A 113 -0.74 -11.95 2.72
C ASN A 113 -2.01 -12.47 2.05
N VAL A 114 -2.20 -12.06 0.81
CA VAL A 114 -3.28 -12.53 -0.07
C VAL A 114 -2.66 -12.91 -1.39
N LYS A 115 -2.73 -14.20 -1.74
CA LYS A 115 -2.21 -14.75 -2.99
C LYS A 115 -3.36 -15.12 -3.89
N SER A 116 -3.38 -14.56 -5.08
CA SER A 116 -4.38 -14.83 -6.11
C SER A 116 -3.78 -15.66 -7.24
N ILE A 117 -4.40 -16.80 -7.54
CA ILE A 117 -4.00 -17.74 -8.57
C ILE A 117 -5.16 -17.82 -9.57
N PRO A 118 -5.04 -17.24 -10.78
CA PRO A 118 -6.09 -17.33 -11.78
C PRO A 118 -6.24 -18.77 -12.28
N ALA A 119 -7.48 -19.20 -12.55
CA ALA A 119 -7.73 -20.50 -13.16
C ALA A 119 -7.23 -20.50 -14.61
N ILE A 120 -6.67 -21.64 -15.04
CA ILE A 120 -6.33 -21.89 -16.43
C ILE A 120 -7.60 -22.35 -17.13
N ASN A 121 -7.91 -21.76 -18.28
CA ASN A 121 -9.00 -22.22 -19.12
C ASN A 121 -8.49 -23.40 -19.98
N ASP A 122 -9.05 -24.59 -19.77
CA ASP A 122 -8.71 -25.82 -20.53
C ASP A 122 -9.02 -25.72 -22.02
N SER A 123 -9.79 -24.71 -22.45
CA SER A 123 -10.18 -24.49 -23.84
C SER A 123 -9.13 -23.79 -24.71
N GLN A 124 -8.01 -23.34 -24.11
CA GLN A 124 -6.90 -22.76 -24.88
C GLN A 124 -5.84 -23.82 -25.17
N PRO A 125 -5.26 -23.84 -26.39
CA PRO A 125 -4.15 -24.73 -26.68
C PRO A 125 -3.03 -24.50 -25.71
N GLN A 126 -2.51 -25.56 -25.07
CA GLN A 126 -1.53 -25.56 -23.98
C GLN A 126 -0.13 -24.99 -24.36
N ASN A 127 0.03 -24.44 -25.55
CA ASN A 127 1.29 -23.93 -26.05
C ASN A 127 1.44 -22.46 -25.61
N ASN A 128 2.38 -22.19 -24.71
CA ASN A 128 2.83 -20.86 -24.28
C ASN A 128 1.81 -20.03 -23.45
N VAL A 129 1.19 -20.62 -22.42
CA VAL A 129 0.34 -19.90 -21.47
C VAL A 129 1.20 -19.28 -20.37
N LEU A 130 1.20 -17.96 -20.24
CA LEU A 130 1.78 -17.25 -19.10
C LEU A 130 0.72 -17.14 -17.99
N GLN A 131 0.93 -17.82 -16.87
CA GLN A 131 0.10 -17.69 -15.67
C GLN A 131 0.78 -16.75 -14.67
N LEU A 132 0.15 -15.59 -14.38
CA LEU A 132 0.63 -14.64 -13.38
C LEU A 132 -0.06 -14.89 -12.05
N VAL A 133 0.74 -15.24 -11.04
CA VAL A 133 0.30 -15.36 -9.65
C VAL A 133 0.68 -14.08 -8.92
N VAL A 134 -0.32 -13.38 -8.37
CA VAL A 134 -0.12 -12.13 -7.64
C VAL A 134 -0.20 -12.40 -6.14
N LYS A 135 0.83 -12.00 -5.40
CA LYS A 135 0.86 -11.97 -3.94
C LYS A 135 0.85 -10.52 -3.48
N SER A 136 -0.24 -10.10 -2.83
CA SER A 136 -0.35 -8.81 -2.15
C SER A 136 0.01 -8.99 -0.67
N ARG A 137 0.73 -8.01 -0.12
CA ARG A 137 1.18 -8.01 1.26
C ARG A 137 0.82 -6.68 1.91
N LEU A 138 -0.08 -6.71 2.91
CA LEU A 138 -0.57 -5.54 3.62
C LEU A 138 -0.02 -5.52 5.04
N LYS A 139 0.35 -4.35 5.54
CA LYS A 139 0.69 -4.17 6.95
C LYS A 139 -0.55 -4.42 7.81
N LEU A 140 -0.41 -5.29 8.81
CA LEU A 140 -1.42 -5.54 9.85
C LEU A 140 -0.84 -5.02 11.15
N PHE A 141 -1.51 -4.05 11.78
CA PHE A 141 -1.11 -3.50 13.06
C PHE A 141 -2.05 -4.03 14.16
N TYR A 142 -1.52 -4.87 15.04
CA TYR A 142 -2.22 -5.18 16.28
C TYR A 142 -2.06 -4.00 17.23
N ARG A 143 -3.18 -3.45 17.68
CA ARG A 143 -3.24 -2.29 18.59
C ARG A 143 -3.86 -2.72 19.91
N PRO A 144 -3.07 -2.88 20.98
CA PRO A 144 -3.59 -3.16 22.31
C PRO A 144 -4.59 -2.10 22.77
N PRO A 145 -5.57 -2.44 23.60
CA PRO A 145 -6.44 -1.44 24.22
C PRO A 145 -5.66 -0.58 25.22
N GLY A 146 -6.10 0.67 25.41
CA GLY A 146 -5.53 1.55 26.44
C GLY A 146 -4.23 2.24 26.07
N LEU A 147 -3.80 2.19 24.80
CA LEU A 147 -2.65 3.00 24.36
C LEU A 147 -2.99 4.50 24.45
N GLU A 148 -2.06 5.27 25.01
CA GLU A 148 -2.21 6.72 25.15
C GLU A 148 -1.93 7.46 23.83
N GLY A 149 -2.58 8.61 23.65
CA GLY A 149 -2.39 9.49 22.49
C GLY A 149 -3.33 9.18 21.32
N ASP A 150 -3.08 9.85 20.21
CA ASP A 150 -3.89 9.76 19.00
C ASP A 150 -3.03 9.20 17.84
N PRO A 151 -3.37 8.01 17.29
CA PRO A 151 -2.64 7.42 16.19
C PRO A 151 -2.61 8.29 14.92
N ILE A 152 -3.67 9.09 14.69
CA ILE A 152 -3.75 9.97 13.51
C ILE A 152 -2.71 11.08 13.59
N ASN A 153 -2.41 11.57 14.78
CA ASN A 153 -1.46 12.66 15.02
C ASN A 153 -0.08 12.19 15.51
N ALA A 154 0.15 10.89 15.61
CA ALA A 154 1.44 10.32 16.06
C ALA A 154 2.63 10.83 15.22
N TYR A 155 2.45 11.01 13.91
CA TYR A 155 3.48 11.49 13.00
C TYR A 155 4.01 12.89 13.35
N ARG A 156 3.23 13.72 14.04
CA ARG A 156 3.63 15.06 14.48
C ARG A 156 4.61 15.04 15.64
N GLN A 157 4.67 13.92 16.37
CA GLN A 157 5.53 13.75 17.54
C GLN A 157 6.92 13.21 17.20
N LEU A 158 7.18 12.90 15.93
CA LEU A 158 8.50 12.45 15.49
C LEU A 158 9.54 13.52 15.77
N SER A 159 10.73 13.09 16.20
CA SER A 159 11.91 13.95 16.29
C SER A 159 12.98 13.45 15.32
N PHE A 160 13.74 14.41 14.80
CA PHE A 160 14.74 14.17 13.77
C PHE A 160 16.08 14.66 14.26
N THR A 161 17.12 13.85 14.10
CA THR A 161 18.49 14.19 14.45
C THR A 161 19.42 13.76 13.34
N ARG A 162 20.26 14.68 12.89
CA ARG A 162 21.28 14.40 11.92
C ARG A 162 22.56 13.91 12.57
N ASN A 163 23.10 12.78 12.10
CA ASN A 163 24.38 12.23 12.52
C ASN A 163 25.25 11.97 11.27
N GLY A 164 26.04 12.98 10.89
CA GLY A 164 26.85 12.92 9.67
C GLY A 164 26.00 12.75 8.41
N SER A 165 26.14 11.61 7.73
CA SER A 165 25.39 11.23 6.53
C SER A 165 24.11 10.45 6.83
N GLN A 166 23.67 10.39 8.08
CA GLN A 166 22.47 9.69 8.50
C GLN A 166 21.46 10.61 9.16
N LEU A 167 20.18 10.33 8.93
CA LEU A 167 19.04 10.91 9.62
C LEU A 167 18.48 9.86 10.58
N SER A 168 18.54 10.13 11.88
CA SER A 168 17.85 9.36 12.90
C SER A 168 16.48 9.97 13.15
N VAL A 169 15.43 9.15 13.06
CA VAL A 169 14.06 9.55 13.35
C VAL A 169 13.59 8.78 14.57
N SER A 170 13.22 9.49 15.64
CA SER A 170 12.70 8.88 16.86
C SER A 170 11.20 9.09 16.97
N ASN A 171 10.50 8.03 17.36
CA ASN A 171 9.06 7.98 17.56
C ASN A 171 8.76 7.67 19.04
N PRO A 172 8.36 8.68 19.85
CA PRO A 172 8.03 8.46 21.25
C PRO A 172 6.66 7.82 21.47
N THR A 173 5.82 7.77 20.44
CA THR A 173 4.42 7.29 20.53
C THR A 173 4.33 5.78 20.57
N PRO A 174 3.23 5.20 21.07
CA PRO A 174 3.01 3.76 21.03
C PRO A 174 2.52 3.23 19.66
N TYR A 175 2.45 4.08 18.64
CA TYR A 175 1.93 3.78 17.31
C TYR A 175 3.04 3.73 16.27
N PHE A 176 2.93 2.85 15.26
CA PHE A 176 3.79 2.93 14.08
C PHE A 176 3.48 4.17 13.27
N VAL A 177 4.50 4.89 12.86
CA VAL A 177 4.36 5.97 11.88
C VAL A 177 4.90 5.47 10.54
N THR A 178 4.02 5.35 9.55
CA THR A 178 4.40 4.96 8.18
C THR A 178 4.49 6.21 7.32
N PHE A 179 5.64 6.45 6.72
CA PHE A 179 5.79 7.58 5.80
C PHE A 179 5.04 7.35 4.50
N PHE A 180 4.37 8.39 4.03
CA PHE A 180 3.98 8.54 2.63
C PHE A 180 5.13 9.16 1.84
N THR A 181 5.73 10.23 2.39
CA THR A 181 6.98 10.84 1.91
C THR A 181 7.83 11.26 3.11
N LEU A 182 9.15 11.15 2.94
CA LEU A 182 10.15 11.78 3.80
C LEU A 182 11.14 12.49 2.87
N LYS A 183 11.31 13.80 3.04
CA LYS A 183 12.16 14.63 2.19
C LYS A 183 13.15 15.42 3.02
N ILE A 184 14.35 15.60 2.49
CA ILE A 184 15.39 16.49 3.02
C ILE A 184 15.70 17.54 1.95
N ASP A 185 15.50 18.83 2.30
CA ASP A 185 15.65 19.96 1.37
C ASP A 185 14.95 19.72 0.02
N GLY A 186 13.75 19.10 0.07
CA GLY A 186 12.95 18.74 -1.11
C GLY A 186 13.31 17.42 -1.79
N HIS A 187 14.43 16.78 -1.46
CA HIS A 187 14.85 15.48 -2.01
C HIS A 187 14.23 14.33 -1.21
N GLU A 188 13.55 13.44 -1.91
CA GLU A 188 12.87 12.30 -1.29
C GLU A 188 13.86 11.22 -0.84
N ILE A 189 13.57 10.58 0.30
CA ILE A 189 14.26 9.39 0.81
C ILE A 189 13.35 8.18 0.53
N PRO A 190 13.51 7.50 -0.60
CA PRO A 190 12.57 6.47 -1.06
C PRO A 190 12.55 5.20 -0.19
N GLU A 191 13.63 4.93 0.56
CA GLU A 191 13.73 3.80 1.50
C GLU A 191 13.03 4.04 2.84
N ALA A 192 12.50 5.27 3.07
CA ALA A 192 11.83 5.59 4.32
C ALA A 192 10.43 4.94 4.36
N GLU A 193 10.31 3.80 5.04
CA GLU A 193 9.03 3.11 5.17
C GLU A 193 8.28 3.49 6.45
N ASN A 194 8.81 3.13 7.62
CA ASN A 194 8.15 3.39 8.90
C ASN A 194 9.14 3.58 10.05
N VAL A 195 8.64 4.18 11.13
CA VAL A 195 9.33 4.30 12.40
C VAL A 195 8.55 3.49 13.45
N PRO A 196 9.20 2.52 14.12
CA PRO A 196 8.54 1.69 15.11
C PRO A 196 8.09 2.50 16.32
N PRO A 197 7.05 2.05 17.05
CA PRO A 197 6.57 2.69 18.26
C PRO A 197 7.63 2.65 19.36
N LYS A 198 7.77 3.74 20.12
CA LYS A 198 8.77 3.90 21.20
C LYS A 198 10.17 3.50 20.75
N GLY A 199 10.51 3.83 19.51
CA GLY A 199 11.76 3.40 18.86
C GLY A 199 12.26 4.41 17.84
N SER A 200 13.26 4.01 17.07
CA SER A 200 13.90 4.86 16.08
C SER A 200 14.16 4.10 14.77
N ALA A 201 14.23 4.85 13.68
CA ALA A 201 14.69 4.38 12.38
C ALA A 201 15.80 5.31 11.88
N THR A 202 16.74 4.78 11.10
CA THR A 202 17.85 5.52 10.52
C THR A 202 17.81 5.41 9.01
N PHE A 203 17.97 6.55 8.34
CA PHE A 203 17.95 6.66 6.88
C PHE A 203 19.20 7.37 6.38
N SER A 204 19.67 6.99 5.20
CA SER A 204 20.81 7.66 4.56
C SER A 204 20.41 9.02 4.02
N LEU A 205 21.24 10.02 4.24
CA LEU A 205 21.04 11.37 3.71
C LEU A 205 21.65 11.51 2.33
N PRO A 206 20.94 12.09 1.36
CA PRO A 206 21.45 12.30 0.00
C PRO A 206 22.53 13.38 -0.08
N ALA A 207 22.59 14.30 0.89
CA ALA A 207 23.54 15.40 0.93
C ALA A 207 24.01 15.74 2.34
N VAL A 208 25.24 16.27 2.44
CA VAL A 208 25.90 16.60 3.73
C VAL A 208 25.35 17.89 4.35
N THR A 209 24.71 18.75 3.59
CA THR A 209 24.22 20.09 4.01
C THR A 209 22.73 20.12 4.33
N ALA A 210 22.14 18.97 4.64
CA ALA A 210 20.71 18.86 4.95
C ALA A 210 20.31 19.79 6.10
N SER A 211 19.33 20.66 5.88
CA SER A 211 18.87 21.69 6.82
C SER A 211 17.39 21.53 7.22
N THR A 212 16.56 21.02 6.33
CA THR A 212 15.11 20.95 6.53
C THR A 212 14.59 19.56 6.20
N VAL A 213 13.84 18.97 7.14
CA VAL A 213 13.08 17.74 6.92
C VAL A 213 11.61 18.08 6.73
N THR A 214 10.99 17.45 5.70
CA THR A 214 9.54 17.54 5.44
C THR A 214 8.99 16.12 5.30
N TRP A 215 7.84 15.83 5.93
CA TRP A 215 7.26 14.49 5.88
C TRP A 215 5.74 14.51 5.87
N GLN A 216 5.18 13.43 5.35
CA GLN A 216 3.77 13.06 5.41
C GLN A 216 3.67 11.60 5.80
N ALA A 217 2.63 11.25 6.54
CA ALA A 217 2.38 9.88 6.97
C ALA A 217 1.08 9.33 6.36
N ILE A 218 0.97 8.00 6.36
CA ILE A 218 -0.24 7.29 5.96
C ILE A 218 -1.00 6.92 7.25
N ASN A 219 -2.25 7.36 7.36
CA ASN A 219 -3.12 7.10 8.52
C ASN A 219 -3.74 5.69 8.47
N ASP A 220 -4.53 5.33 9.49
CA ASP A 220 -5.20 4.04 9.64
C ASP A 220 -6.11 3.67 8.47
N TYR A 221 -6.68 4.65 7.80
CA TYR A 221 -7.60 4.50 6.67
C TYR A 221 -6.90 4.50 5.29
N GLY A 222 -5.57 4.63 5.29
CA GLY A 222 -4.78 4.73 4.05
C GLY A 222 -4.72 6.15 3.47
N GLY A 223 -5.30 7.13 4.14
CA GLY A 223 -5.22 8.55 3.74
C GLY A 223 -3.86 9.15 4.08
N ILE A 224 -3.48 10.20 3.36
CA ILE A 224 -2.22 10.94 3.53
C ILE A 224 -2.45 12.08 4.53
N SER A 225 -1.56 12.25 5.48
CA SER A 225 -1.57 13.35 6.45
C SER A 225 -1.23 14.70 5.79
N GLN A 226 -1.46 15.78 6.52
CA GLN A 226 -0.84 17.06 6.18
C GLN A 226 0.69 16.95 6.24
N ALA A 227 1.37 17.76 5.44
CA ALA A 227 2.82 17.85 5.49
C ALA A 227 3.27 18.60 6.74
N GLU A 228 4.28 18.06 7.42
CA GLU A 228 4.99 18.71 8.51
C GLU A 228 6.41 19.02 8.07
N SER A 229 7.02 20.07 8.66
CA SER A 229 8.39 20.48 8.34
C SER A 229 9.11 20.93 9.61
N ARG A 230 10.40 20.58 9.70
CA ARG A 230 11.30 21.02 10.80
C ARG A 230 12.70 21.27 10.27
N ASN A 231 13.41 22.19 10.94
CA ASN A 231 14.85 22.35 10.78
C ASN A 231 15.58 21.24 11.55
N LEU A 232 16.68 20.76 10.99
CA LEU A 232 17.57 19.73 11.55
C LEU A 232 18.68 20.36 12.40
#